data_85294c57644397c2a65cf292e0458851
#
_entry.id   85294c57644397c2a65cf292e0458851
#
_cell.length_a   1.000
_cell.length_b   1.000
_cell.length_c   1.000
_cell.angle_alpha   90.00
_cell.angle_beta   90.00
_cell.angle_gamma   90.00
#
_symmetry.space_group_name_H-M   'P 1'
#
loop_
_entity.id
_entity.type
_entity.pdbx_description
1 polymer ?
#
loop_
_entity_poly.entity_id
_entity_poly.type
_entity_poly.pdbx_seq_one_letter_code
_entity_poly.pdbx_strand_id
1 'polypeptide(L)'
;MNEIVYLPNEGETVMAFIKRVVAEQSDREPLRIVVQLVEIALGELQGRPCEVSVAASKQRFTLTLRHGGKPIDNRMIWLMDDHIDRAKYKSDGDDWVLTLRRDIPSFYISPEED
;
A
#
# COMPACT_ATOMS: atom_id res chain seq x y z
N MET A 1 20.30 -4.44 -2.16
CA MET A 1 19.06 -3.85 -1.71
C MET A 1 17.97 -4.91 -1.70
N ASN A 2 17.57 -5.32 -0.55
CA ASN A 2 16.66 -6.44 -0.44
C ASN A 2 15.26 -5.99 -0.12
N GLU A 3 14.34 -6.42 -0.95
CA GLU A 3 12.93 -6.19 -0.75
C GLU A 3 12.34 -7.38 -0.02
N ILE A 4 11.53 -7.12 0.99
CA ILE A 4 10.85 -8.17 1.73
C ILE A 4 9.39 -8.15 1.31
N VAL A 5 8.85 -9.32 0.95
CA VAL A 5 7.45 -9.46 0.58
C VAL A 5 6.68 -9.95 1.80
N TYR A 6 5.57 -9.25 2.10
CA TYR A 6 4.72 -9.59 3.23
C TYR A 6 3.35 -10.02 2.71
N LEU A 7 2.80 -11.05 3.31
CA LEU A 7 1.45 -11.53 2.99
C LEU A 7 0.64 -11.61 4.28
N PRO A 8 -0.69 -11.46 4.19
CA PRO A 8 -1.53 -11.58 5.38
C PRO A 8 -1.49 -12.98 5.97
N ASN A 9 -1.65 -13.04 7.27
CA ASN A 9 -1.87 -14.31 7.96
C ASN A 9 -3.31 -14.75 7.76
N GLU A 10 -3.58 -16.03 7.95
CA GLU A 10 -4.93 -16.55 7.85
C GLU A 10 -5.83 -15.83 8.85
N GLY A 11 -6.97 -15.33 8.38
CA GLY A 11 -7.92 -14.61 9.22
C GLY A 11 -7.57 -13.17 9.53
N GLU A 12 -6.42 -12.69 9.07
CA GLU A 12 -5.99 -11.31 9.31
C GLU A 12 -6.74 -10.36 8.37
N THR A 13 -7.32 -9.29 8.94
CA THR A 13 -7.97 -8.28 8.10
C THR A 13 -6.92 -7.47 7.37
N VAL A 14 -7.35 -6.80 6.28
CA VAL A 14 -6.43 -5.97 5.50
C VAL A 14 -5.81 -4.88 6.38
N MET A 15 -6.63 -4.18 7.18
CA MET A 15 -6.09 -3.11 8.02
C MET A 15 -5.14 -3.63 9.08
N ALA A 16 -5.44 -4.76 9.70
CA ALA A 16 -4.54 -5.36 10.69
C ALA A 16 -3.21 -5.74 10.04
N PHE A 17 -3.27 -6.31 8.84
CA PHE A 17 -2.08 -6.67 8.09
C PHE A 17 -1.21 -5.44 7.79
N ILE A 18 -1.84 -4.38 7.24
CA ILE A 18 -1.08 -3.18 6.88
C ILE A 18 -0.42 -2.56 8.10
N LYS A 19 -1.16 -2.46 9.21
CA LYS A 19 -0.60 -1.88 10.43
C LYS A 19 0.55 -2.72 10.97
N ARG A 20 0.43 -4.04 10.87
CA ARG A 20 1.50 -4.93 11.31
C ARG A 20 2.76 -4.72 10.48
N VAL A 21 2.62 -4.65 9.14
CA VAL A 21 3.76 -4.48 8.26
C VAL A 21 4.42 -3.13 8.47
N VAL A 22 3.61 -2.06 8.60
CA VAL A 22 4.15 -0.72 8.84
C VAL A 22 4.91 -0.68 10.16
N ALA A 23 4.40 -1.37 11.18
CA ALA A 23 5.07 -1.39 12.49
C ALA A 23 6.45 -2.05 12.44
N GLU A 24 6.69 -2.90 11.45
CA GLU A 24 7.99 -3.55 11.29
C GLU A 24 9.01 -2.71 10.54
N GLN A 25 8.59 -1.59 9.96
CA GLN A 25 9.52 -0.74 9.21
C GLN A 25 10.33 0.15 10.16
N SER A 26 11.56 0.48 9.73
CA SER A 26 12.44 1.30 10.56
C SER A 26 11.90 2.71 10.71
N ASP A 27 11.26 3.24 9.68
CA ASP A 27 10.69 4.58 9.71
C ASP A 27 9.24 4.50 9.29
N ARG A 28 8.35 4.78 10.23
CA ARG A 28 6.91 4.66 10.01
C ARG A 28 6.26 5.96 9.57
N GLU A 29 6.91 7.08 9.81
CA GLU A 29 6.30 8.38 9.53
C GLU A 29 5.88 8.54 8.08
N PRO A 30 6.75 8.26 7.09
CA PRO A 30 6.34 8.41 5.70
C PRO A 30 5.25 7.42 5.27
N LEU A 31 4.98 6.39 6.07
CA LEU A 31 3.99 5.37 5.70
C LEU A 31 2.60 5.61 6.27
N ARG A 32 2.42 6.67 7.06
CA ARG A 32 1.12 6.98 7.65
C ARG A 32 0.08 7.26 6.57
N ILE A 33 0.49 7.94 5.51
CA ILE A 33 -0.44 8.24 4.42
C ILE A 33 -0.90 6.97 3.72
N VAL A 34 -0.02 5.96 3.60
CA VAL A 34 -0.40 4.70 2.96
C VAL A 34 -1.55 4.04 3.74
N VAL A 35 -1.45 4.03 5.07
CA VAL A 35 -2.50 3.44 5.90
C VAL A 35 -3.83 4.17 5.67
N GLN A 36 -3.80 5.50 5.60
CA GLN A 36 -5.01 6.29 5.37
C GLN A 36 -5.61 6.02 3.99
N LEU A 37 -4.76 5.90 2.97
CA LEU A 37 -5.25 5.65 1.62
C LEU A 37 -5.85 4.25 1.49
N VAL A 38 -5.28 3.27 2.18
CA VAL A 38 -5.87 1.93 2.19
C VAL A 38 -7.25 1.96 2.85
N GLU A 39 -7.39 2.70 3.94
CA GLU A 39 -8.69 2.86 4.58
C GLU A 39 -9.73 3.42 3.63
N ILE A 40 -9.35 4.43 2.86
CA ILE A 40 -10.25 5.03 1.87
C ILE A 40 -10.61 4.00 0.80
N ALA A 41 -9.62 3.25 0.29
CA ALA A 41 -9.87 2.24 -0.73
C ALA A 41 -10.83 1.17 -0.23
N LEU A 42 -10.64 0.71 1.01
CA LEU A 42 -11.53 -0.30 1.59
C LEU A 42 -12.95 0.23 1.76
N GLY A 43 -13.08 1.52 2.10
CA GLY A 43 -14.39 2.16 2.17
C GLY A 43 -15.10 2.15 0.84
N GLU A 44 -14.36 2.41 -0.25
CA GLU A 44 -14.91 2.36 -1.60
C GLU A 44 -15.37 0.95 -1.99
N LEU A 45 -14.69 -0.07 -1.47
CA LEU A 45 -15.04 -1.46 -1.77
C LEU A 45 -16.26 -1.93 -1.01
N GLN A 46 -16.65 -1.23 0.05
CA GLN A 46 -17.89 -1.52 0.80
C GLN A 46 -17.98 -2.97 1.25
N GLY A 47 -16.89 -3.49 1.81
CA GLY A 47 -16.86 -4.84 2.34
C GLY A 47 -16.63 -5.94 1.33
N ARG A 48 -16.41 -5.60 0.05
CA ARG A 48 -16.10 -6.63 -0.93
C ARG A 48 -14.73 -7.26 -0.63
N PRO A 49 -14.58 -8.56 -0.89
CA PRO A 49 -13.30 -9.23 -0.64
C PRO A 49 -12.18 -8.65 -1.48
N CYS A 50 -10.98 -8.62 -0.92
CA CYS A 50 -9.81 -8.20 -1.66
C CYS A 50 -8.59 -8.95 -1.14
N GLU A 51 -7.55 -8.98 -1.97
CA GLU A 51 -6.26 -9.56 -1.60
C GLU A 51 -5.25 -8.44 -1.52
N VAL A 52 -4.33 -8.54 -0.57
CA VAL A 52 -3.35 -7.50 -0.36
C VAL A 52 -1.99 -8.12 -0.15
N SER A 53 -0.96 -7.43 -0.63
CA SER A 53 0.43 -7.80 -0.38
C SER A 53 1.26 -6.53 -0.29
N VAL A 54 2.42 -6.63 0.33
CA VAL A 54 3.35 -5.52 0.46
C VAL A 54 4.74 -6.00 0.10
N ALA A 55 5.46 -5.18 -0.66
CA ALA A 55 6.88 -5.37 -0.90
C ALA A 55 7.59 -4.13 -0.34
N ALA A 56 8.51 -4.32 0.58
CA ALA A 56 9.14 -3.21 1.28
C ALA A 56 10.65 -3.36 1.35
N SER A 57 11.34 -2.24 1.14
CA SER A 57 12.78 -2.12 1.38
C SER A 57 12.99 -0.85 2.19
N LYS A 58 14.24 -0.53 2.50
CA LYS A 58 14.54 0.71 3.23
C LYS A 58 14.16 1.95 2.45
N GLN A 59 14.04 1.82 1.12
CA GLN A 59 13.86 2.97 0.23
C GLN A 59 12.47 3.03 -0.40
N ARG A 60 11.69 1.97 -0.30
CA ARG A 60 10.40 1.92 -1.00
C ARG A 60 9.44 0.97 -0.35
N PHE A 61 8.20 1.39 -0.28
CA PHE A 61 7.09 0.59 0.23
C PHE A 61 6.05 0.53 -0.87
N THR A 62 5.71 -0.68 -1.32
CA THR A 62 4.74 -0.87 -2.40
C THR A 62 3.64 -1.80 -1.90
N LEU A 63 2.42 -1.31 -1.92
CA LEU A 63 1.26 -2.08 -1.53
C LEU A 63 0.45 -2.40 -2.77
N THR A 64 0.03 -3.65 -2.90
CA THR A 64 -0.83 -4.09 -4.01
C THR A 64 -2.12 -4.63 -3.43
N LEU A 65 -3.24 -4.13 -3.95
CA LEU A 65 -4.56 -4.55 -3.52
C LEU A 65 -5.35 -4.98 -4.76
N ARG A 66 -5.87 -6.21 -4.73
CA ARG A 66 -6.60 -6.79 -5.84
C ARG A 66 -8.03 -7.08 -5.42
N HIS A 67 -9.00 -6.68 -6.24
CA HIS A 67 -10.41 -6.89 -5.93
C HIS A 67 -11.19 -7.13 -7.22
N GLY A 68 -12.35 -7.78 -7.07
CA GLY A 68 -13.27 -7.98 -8.19
C GLY A 68 -14.39 -6.98 -8.15
N GLY A 69 -15.31 -7.12 -9.09
CA GLY A 69 -16.52 -6.34 -9.13
C GLY A 69 -16.32 -4.94 -9.68
N LYS A 70 -17.15 -4.01 -9.21
CA LYS A 70 -17.14 -2.65 -9.73
C LYS A 70 -15.84 -1.93 -9.38
N PRO A 71 -15.23 -1.19 -10.34
CA PRO A 71 -13.98 -0.49 -10.04
C PRO A 71 -14.20 0.70 -9.11
N ILE A 72 -13.12 1.10 -8.44
CA ILE A 72 -13.09 2.31 -7.64
C ILE A 72 -13.11 3.51 -8.59
N ASP A 73 -13.81 4.57 -8.20
CA ASP A 73 -13.90 5.78 -9.00
C ASP A 73 -12.51 6.35 -9.29
N ASN A 74 -12.24 6.67 -10.55
CA ASN A 74 -10.96 7.22 -10.99
C ASN A 74 -10.57 8.49 -10.23
N ARG A 75 -11.56 9.28 -9.81
CA ARG A 75 -11.26 10.50 -9.05
C ARG A 75 -10.62 10.18 -7.71
N MET A 76 -11.02 9.08 -7.11
CA MET A 76 -10.37 8.64 -5.86
C MET A 76 -8.93 8.21 -6.11
N ILE A 77 -8.70 7.53 -7.25
CA ILE A 77 -7.34 7.11 -7.60
C ILE A 77 -6.45 8.32 -7.84
N TRP A 78 -6.95 9.34 -8.53
CA TRP A 78 -6.21 10.58 -8.76
C TRP A 78 -5.88 11.27 -7.43
N LEU A 79 -6.85 11.28 -6.52
CA LEU A 79 -6.63 11.87 -5.19
C LEU A 79 -5.53 11.12 -4.44
N MET A 80 -5.54 9.79 -4.51
CA MET A 80 -4.50 8.99 -3.88
C MET A 80 -3.13 9.28 -4.49
N ASP A 81 -3.07 9.39 -5.82
CA ASP A 81 -1.82 9.65 -6.51
C ASP A 81 -1.21 11.00 -6.12
N ASP A 82 -2.05 11.97 -5.76
CA ASP A 82 -1.59 13.28 -5.32
C ASP A 82 -0.94 13.27 -3.94
N HIS A 83 -1.18 12.22 -3.17
CA HIS A 83 -0.74 12.16 -1.77
C HIS A 83 0.43 11.21 -1.54
N ILE A 84 0.80 10.42 -2.55
CA ILE A 84 1.94 9.51 -2.44
C ILE A 84 2.76 9.58 -3.74
N ASP A 85 3.82 8.81 -3.81
CA ASP A 85 4.69 8.85 -4.97
C ASP A 85 4.05 8.28 -6.21
N ARG A 86 3.20 7.26 -6.05
CA ARG A 86 2.49 6.71 -7.19
C ARG A 86 1.28 5.89 -6.75
N ALA A 87 0.15 6.11 -7.43
CA ALA A 87 -1.00 5.24 -7.34
C ALA A 87 -1.36 4.80 -8.75
N LYS A 88 -1.35 3.49 -9.01
CA LYS A 88 -1.74 2.91 -10.30
C LYS A 88 -2.95 2.03 -10.09
N TYR A 89 -3.86 2.06 -11.04
CA TYR A 89 -5.09 1.27 -10.94
C TYR A 89 -5.46 0.77 -12.32
N LYS A 90 -5.50 -0.54 -12.49
CA LYS A 90 -5.80 -1.10 -13.80
C LYS A 90 -6.51 -2.43 -13.67
N SER A 91 -7.19 -2.81 -14.74
CA SER A 91 -7.88 -4.09 -14.81
C SER A 91 -6.87 -5.21 -15.11
N ASP A 92 -7.17 -6.39 -14.59
CA ASP A 92 -6.39 -7.59 -14.83
C ASP A 92 -7.38 -8.75 -14.87
N GLY A 93 -7.79 -9.14 -16.08
CA GLY A 93 -8.87 -10.10 -16.26
C GLY A 93 -10.17 -9.51 -15.73
N ASP A 94 -10.82 -10.23 -14.83
CA ASP A 94 -12.07 -9.77 -14.22
C ASP A 94 -11.82 -8.96 -12.95
N ASP A 95 -10.58 -8.78 -12.57
CA ASP A 95 -10.21 -8.09 -11.34
C ASP A 95 -9.62 -6.72 -11.63
N TRP A 96 -9.47 -5.94 -10.58
CA TRP A 96 -8.81 -4.64 -10.58
C TRP A 96 -7.66 -4.66 -9.60
N VAL A 97 -6.55 -4.04 -9.98
CA VAL A 97 -5.34 -4.03 -9.14
C VAL A 97 -4.94 -2.59 -8.87
N LEU A 98 -4.94 -2.24 -7.58
CA LEU A 98 -4.49 -0.94 -7.11
C LEU A 98 -3.09 -1.12 -6.52
N THR A 99 -2.14 -0.32 -7.01
CA THR A 99 -0.78 -0.33 -6.51
C THR A 99 -0.47 1.05 -5.93
N LEU A 100 -0.10 1.09 -4.65
CA LEU A 100 0.28 2.31 -3.96
C LEU A 100 1.76 2.22 -3.63
N ARG A 101 2.54 3.20 -4.11
CA ARG A 101 3.97 3.22 -3.87
C ARG A 101 4.34 4.46 -3.07
N ARG A 102 5.10 4.25 -2.02
CA ARG A 102 5.65 5.33 -1.21
C ARG A 102 7.16 5.15 -1.14
N ASP A 103 7.88 6.12 -1.66
CA ASP A 103 9.33 6.13 -1.55
C ASP A 103 9.72 6.75 -0.22
N ILE A 104 10.72 6.18 0.41
CA ILE A 104 11.21 6.66 1.70
C ILE A 104 12.40 7.55 1.41
N PRO A 105 12.34 8.84 1.78
CA PRO A 105 13.42 9.77 1.44
C PRO A 105 14.76 9.32 2.00
N SER A 106 15.80 9.55 1.21
CA SER A 106 17.13 9.07 1.56
C SER A 106 17.66 9.64 2.87
N PHE A 107 17.17 10.80 3.31
CA PHE A 107 17.66 11.37 4.55
C PHE A 107 17.14 10.61 5.77
N TYR A 108 16.19 9.70 5.60
CA TYR A 108 15.79 8.77 6.66
C TYR A 108 16.72 7.58 6.73
N ILE A 109 17.53 7.37 5.70
CA ILE A 109 18.53 6.33 5.70
C ILE A 109 19.75 6.93 6.37
N SER A 110 20.23 6.28 7.39
CA SER A 110 21.25 6.84 8.22
C SER A 110 22.46 7.32 7.40
N PRO A 111 22.83 8.57 7.50
CA PRO A 111 23.97 9.10 6.75
C PRO A 111 25.29 8.96 7.46
N GLU A 112 25.28 8.51 8.67
CA GLU A 112 26.49 8.52 9.41
C GLU A 112 27.40 7.40 9.06
N GLU A 113 26.97 6.52 8.26
CA GLU A 113 27.90 5.55 7.77
C GLU A 113 28.93 6.22 6.93
N ASP A 114 28.86 7.44 6.77
CA ASP A 114 29.91 8.19 6.14
C ASP A 114 31.15 8.20 6.98
#